data_3f1befa9c6c77a9c880b237b73c0b021
#
_entry.id   3f1befa9c6c77a9c880b237b73c0b021
#
_cell.length_a   1.000
_cell.length_b   1.000
_cell.length_c   1.000
_cell.angle_alpha   90.00
_cell.angle_beta   90.00
_cell.angle_gamma   90.00
#
_symmetry.space_group_name_H-M   'P 1'
#
loop_
_entity.id
_entity.type
_entity.pdbx_description
1 polymer ?
#
loop_
_entity_poly.entity_id
_entity_poly.type
_entity_poly.pdbx_seq_one_letter_code
_entity_poly.pdbx_strand_id
1 'polypeptide(L)'
;AVDHLAPDVVRLLLKLPDNQRLQFRAGQYLDFLLADGRRRAFSIANAPHDDEFIELHIRHVDGGEFTDWVFSQMQERTILRIQAPLGSFTLDEQSDRPMIFMGGGTGFAPLKGQIEQAFEAGVSRPMVLYWGVRAQRDLYMGELPEQWASEHANFRFVPVLSEPDAGWQGRTGWVHEAVLEDIPDLSNHDLYMAGPPPMVMAARAAFADAGMPAEHMHYDSFDYAADSPAKSAD
;
A
#
# COMPACT_ATOMS: atom_id res chain seq x y z
N ALA A 1 -17.37 8.17 2.81
CA ALA A 1 -16.67 9.39 3.22
C ALA A 1 -15.52 9.69 2.27
N VAL A 2 -15.11 10.96 2.22
CA VAL A 2 -13.95 11.47 1.47
C VAL A 2 -13.15 12.31 2.47
N ASP A 3 -12.05 11.77 2.96
CA ASP A 3 -11.23 12.41 4.00
C ASP A 3 -9.88 12.80 3.42
N HIS A 4 -9.50 14.07 3.52
CA HIS A 4 -8.16 14.53 3.13
C HIS A 4 -7.15 14.18 4.23
N LEU A 5 -6.23 13.25 3.95
CA LEU A 5 -5.17 12.83 4.87
C LEU A 5 -3.90 13.67 4.71
N ALA A 6 -3.66 14.18 3.49
CA ALA A 6 -2.58 15.09 3.13
C ALA A 6 -3.06 15.96 1.96
N PRO A 7 -2.32 17.01 1.57
CA PRO A 7 -2.70 17.87 0.44
C PRO A 7 -2.90 17.11 -0.87
N ASP A 8 -2.19 16.01 -1.05
CA ASP A 8 -2.22 15.17 -2.25
C ASP A 8 -2.70 13.73 -1.99
N VAL A 9 -3.26 13.41 -0.83
CA VAL A 9 -3.80 12.07 -0.50
C VAL A 9 -5.16 12.18 0.14
N VAL A 10 -6.13 11.46 -0.41
CA VAL A 10 -7.45 11.27 0.19
C VAL A 10 -7.68 9.82 0.58
N ARG A 11 -8.40 9.62 1.67
CA ARG A 11 -8.99 8.35 2.04
C ARG A 11 -10.44 8.33 1.54
N LEU A 12 -10.78 7.32 0.74
CA LEU A 12 -12.16 7.02 0.39
C LEU A 12 -12.66 5.83 1.19
N LEU A 13 -13.82 5.98 1.80
CA LEU A 13 -14.57 4.88 2.39
C LEU A 13 -15.79 4.58 1.50
N LEU A 14 -15.76 3.44 0.84
CA LEU A 14 -16.82 2.98 -0.04
C LEU A 14 -17.73 2.01 0.73
N LYS A 15 -19.04 2.26 0.67
CA LYS A 15 -20.04 1.38 1.24
C LYS A 15 -20.72 0.59 0.13
N LEU A 16 -20.75 -0.71 0.26
CA LEU A 16 -21.55 -1.56 -0.62
C LEU A 16 -23.05 -1.41 -0.31
N PRO A 17 -23.95 -1.78 -1.26
CA PRO A 17 -25.36 -1.86 -0.98
C PRO A 17 -25.67 -2.67 0.28
N ASP A 18 -26.77 -2.33 0.95
CA ASP A 18 -27.16 -2.99 2.18
C ASP A 18 -27.21 -4.53 2.02
N ASN A 19 -26.74 -5.24 3.03
CA ASN A 19 -26.59 -6.70 3.08
C ASN A 19 -25.51 -7.29 2.16
N GLN A 20 -24.65 -6.48 1.57
CA GLN A 20 -23.49 -6.97 0.82
C GLN A 20 -22.18 -6.68 1.58
N ARG A 21 -21.27 -7.65 1.54
CA ARG A 21 -19.90 -7.52 2.03
C ARG A 21 -18.96 -8.04 0.96
N LEU A 22 -17.85 -7.32 0.76
CA LEU A 22 -16.81 -7.78 -0.14
C LEU A 22 -15.99 -8.87 0.56
N GLN A 23 -15.95 -10.06 -0.02
CA GLN A 23 -15.02 -11.10 0.40
C GLN A 23 -13.71 -10.90 -0.34
N PHE A 24 -12.64 -10.55 0.36
CA PHE A 24 -11.32 -10.28 -0.22
C PHE A 24 -10.20 -10.74 0.72
N ARG A 25 -8.99 -10.75 0.21
CA ARG A 25 -7.76 -10.97 0.99
C ARG A 25 -6.98 -9.66 1.09
N ALA A 26 -6.37 -9.41 2.25
CA ALA A 26 -5.55 -8.21 2.46
C ALA A 26 -4.44 -8.10 1.40
N GLY A 27 -4.29 -6.92 0.81
CA GLY A 27 -3.37 -6.64 -0.29
C GLY A 27 -3.98 -6.69 -1.68
N GLN A 28 -5.22 -7.19 -1.84
CA GLN A 28 -5.94 -7.12 -3.11
C GLN A 28 -6.38 -5.68 -3.43
N TYR A 29 -6.77 -5.45 -4.68
CA TYR A 29 -7.19 -4.15 -5.17
C TYR A 29 -8.57 -4.22 -5.84
N LEU A 30 -9.09 -3.06 -6.20
CA LEU A 30 -10.28 -2.92 -7.03
C LEU A 30 -10.02 -2.00 -8.23
N ASP A 31 -10.83 -2.17 -9.27
CA ASP A 31 -10.92 -1.23 -10.38
C ASP A 31 -12.17 -0.36 -10.27
N PHE A 32 -12.03 0.96 -10.39
CA PHE A 32 -13.14 1.82 -10.78
C PHE A 32 -13.41 1.67 -12.27
N LEU A 33 -14.68 1.46 -12.62
CA LEU A 33 -15.14 1.35 -14.00
C LEU A 33 -15.69 2.70 -14.44
N LEU A 34 -14.94 3.42 -15.27
CA LEU A 34 -15.33 4.75 -15.74
C LEU A 34 -16.34 4.67 -16.89
N ALA A 35 -17.11 5.76 -17.10
CA ALA A 35 -18.16 5.80 -18.11
C ALA A 35 -17.65 5.62 -19.55
N ASP A 36 -16.40 5.97 -19.81
CA ASP A 36 -15.72 5.83 -21.09
C ASP A 36 -15.06 4.45 -21.30
N GLY A 37 -15.25 3.52 -20.36
CA GLY A 37 -14.68 2.17 -20.39
C GLY A 37 -13.26 2.06 -19.83
N ARG A 38 -12.63 3.16 -19.45
CA ARG A 38 -11.33 3.12 -18.76
C ARG A 38 -11.49 2.56 -17.35
N ARG A 39 -10.40 2.03 -16.80
CA ARG A 39 -10.32 1.49 -15.45
C ARG A 39 -9.24 2.20 -14.64
N ARG A 40 -9.45 2.30 -13.34
CA ARG A 40 -8.48 2.85 -12.41
C ARG A 40 -8.37 1.92 -11.20
N ALA A 41 -7.19 1.32 -11.06
CA ALA A 41 -6.88 0.36 -10.01
C ALA A 41 -6.47 1.08 -8.72
N PHE A 42 -7.01 0.64 -7.59
CA PHE A 42 -6.61 1.10 -6.25
C PHE A 42 -6.60 -0.06 -5.27
N SER A 43 -5.52 -0.17 -4.52
CA SER A 43 -5.37 -1.20 -3.51
C SER A 43 -6.34 -0.96 -2.34
N ILE A 44 -6.91 -2.04 -1.82
CA ILE A 44 -7.75 -2.02 -0.62
C ILE A 44 -6.83 -1.86 0.59
N ALA A 45 -7.10 -0.85 1.40
CA ALA A 45 -6.23 -0.44 2.51
C ALA A 45 -6.63 -1.01 3.87
N ASN A 46 -7.87 -1.49 4.04
CA ASN A 46 -8.31 -2.15 5.27
C ASN A 46 -8.14 -3.66 5.21
N ALA A 47 -8.10 -4.28 6.39
CA ALA A 47 -8.09 -5.74 6.49
C ALA A 47 -9.49 -6.34 6.29
N PRO A 48 -9.61 -7.62 5.85
CA PRO A 48 -10.89 -8.26 5.56
C PRO A 48 -11.88 -8.36 6.74
N HIS A 49 -11.39 -8.32 7.98
CA HIS A 49 -12.26 -8.37 9.17
C HIS A 49 -12.95 -7.02 9.45
N ASP A 50 -12.43 -5.91 8.96
CA ASP A 50 -13.04 -4.58 9.00
C ASP A 50 -13.75 -4.32 7.67
N ASP A 51 -14.88 -4.99 7.44
CA ASP A 51 -15.56 -5.10 6.15
C ASP A 51 -16.80 -4.20 6.00
N GLU A 52 -17.05 -3.28 6.93
CA GLU A 52 -18.17 -2.34 6.83
C GLU A 52 -18.00 -1.41 5.62
N PHE A 53 -16.77 -0.99 5.38
CA PHE A 53 -16.37 -0.14 4.25
C PHE A 53 -15.18 -0.76 3.53
N ILE A 54 -15.01 -0.39 2.25
CA ILE A 54 -13.78 -0.60 1.51
C ILE A 54 -12.99 0.70 1.63
N GLU A 55 -11.81 0.65 2.24
CA GLU A 55 -10.92 1.80 2.40
C GLU A 55 -9.91 1.84 1.26
N LEU A 56 -9.75 3.02 0.64
CA LEU A 56 -8.76 3.28 -0.41
C LEU A 56 -7.97 4.55 -0.06
N HIS A 57 -6.67 4.55 -0.36
CA HIS A 57 -5.83 5.74 -0.29
C HIS A 57 -5.50 6.19 -1.71
N ILE A 58 -6.00 7.33 -2.11
CA ILE A 58 -5.84 7.85 -3.47
C ILE A 58 -4.92 9.06 -3.45
N ARG A 59 -3.80 8.98 -4.17
CA ARG A 59 -2.92 10.11 -4.39
C ARG A 59 -3.36 10.89 -5.62
N HIS A 60 -3.34 12.22 -5.52
CA HIS A 60 -3.52 13.11 -6.66
C HIS A 60 -2.34 12.95 -7.64
N VAL A 61 -2.69 12.78 -8.90
CA VAL A 61 -1.72 12.73 -10.01
C VAL A 61 -2.04 13.90 -10.93
N ASP A 62 -1.08 14.81 -11.09
CA ASP A 62 -1.25 15.99 -11.94
C ASP A 62 -1.63 15.60 -13.37
N GLY A 63 -2.76 16.13 -13.86
CA GLY A 63 -3.32 15.80 -15.16
C GLY A 63 -4.02 14.44 -15.23
N GLY A 64 -4.20 13.76 -14.11
CA GLY A 64 -4.97 12.53 -14.01
C GLY A 64 -6.46 12.84 -13.87
N GLU A 65 -7.26 12.76 -14.94
CA GLU A 65 -8.68 13.13 -14.94
C GLU A 65 -9.47 12.52 -13.76
N PHE A 66 -9.25 11.26 -13.43
CA PHE A 66 -9.95 10.60 -12.34
C PHE A 66 -9.53 11.17 -10.98
N THR A 67 -8.23 11.34 -10.73
CA THR A 67 -7.75 11.88 -9.46
C THR A 67 -8.09 13.37 -9.33
N ASP A 68 -8.02 14.15 -10.41
CA ASP A 68 -8.49 15.54 -10.43
C ASP A 68 -9.97 15.63 -10.03
N TRP A 69 -10.81 14.74 -10.59
CA TRP A 69 -12.22 14.66 -10.25
C TRP A 69 -12.45 14.25 -8.80
N VAL A 70 -11.69 13.25 -8.28
CA VAL A 70 -11.77 12.83 -6.87
C VAL A 70 -11.48 13.98 -5.93
N PHE A 71 -10.43 14.77 -6.23
CA PHE A 71 -9.99 15.85 -5.35
C PHE A 71 -10.83 17.13 -5.44
N SER A 72 -11.46 17.41 -6.60
CA SER A 72 -12.14 18.68 -6.85
C SER A 72 -13.67 18.59 -6.87
N GLN A 73 -14.24 17.42 -7.17
CA GLN A 73 -15.67 17.31 -7.49
C GLN A 73 -16.37 16.15 -6.77
N MET A 74 -15.64 15.12 -6.33
CA MET A 74 -16.28 13.99 -5.66
C MET A 74 -16.91 14.42 -4.36
N GLN A 75 -18.15 14.00 -4.14
CA GLN A 75 -18.91 14.27 -2.94
C GLN A 75 -19.28 12.96 -2.23
N GLU A 76 -19.59 13.07 -0.95
CA GLU A 76 -20.17 11.95 -0.22
C GLU A 76 -21.42 11.43 -0.92
N ARG A 77 -21.64 10.12 -0.86
CA ARG A 77 -22.74 9.39 -1.52
C ARG A 77 -22.68 9.38 -3.04
N THR A 78 -21.56 9.79 -3.66
CA THR A 78 -21.34 9.56 -5.08
C THR A 78 -21.41 8.08 -5.38
N ILE A 79 -22.21 7.70 -6.40
CA ILE A 79 -22.35 6.31 -6.84
C ILE A 79 -21.20 5.98 -7.79
N LEU A 80 -20.47 4.94 -7.47
CA LEU A 80 -19.31 4.46 -8.22
C LEU A 80 -19.55 3.03 -8.70
N ARG A 81 -19.00 2.69 -9.86
CA ARG A 81 -18.93 1.31 -10.34
C ARG A 81 -17.56 0.75 -10.05
N ILE A 82 -17.51 -0.42 -9.44
CA ILE A 82 -16.26 -1.12 -9.12
C ILE A 82 -16.29 -2.56 -9.61
N GLN A 83 -15.10 -3.10 -9.86
CA GLN A 83 -14.85 -4.53 -9.98
C GLN A 83 -13.85 -4.91 -8.88
N ALA A 84 -14.23 -5.83 -8.02
CA ALA A 84 -13.45 -6.28 -6.87
C ALA A 84 -13.84 -7.71 -6.48
N PRO A 85 -12.99 -8.46 -5.73
CA PRO A 85 -11.57 -8.17 -5.51
C PRO A 85 -10.71 -8.61 -6.70
N LEU A 86 -9.55 -7.99 -6.86
CA LEU A 86 -8.58 -8.29 -7.92
C LEU A 86 -7.19 -8.42 -7.32
N GLY A 87 -6.29 -9.13 -8.03
CA GLY A 87 -4.88 -9.26 -7.67
C GLY A 87 -4.56 -10.41 -6.74
N SER A 88 -3.25 -10.71 -6.65
CA SER A 88 -2.69 -11.83 -5.88
C SER A 88 -1.61 -11.41 -4.87
N PHE A 89 -1.46 -10.10 -4.63
CA PHE A 89 -0.52 -9.57 -3.66
C PHE A 89 -1.05 -9.75 -2.24
N THR A 90 -0.96 -10.97 -1.71
CA THR A 90 -1.51 -11.37 -0.41
C THR A 90 -0.45 -12.01 0.47
N LEU A 91 -0.67 -12.00 1.79
CA LEU A 91 0.22 -12.66 2.73
C LEU A 91 0.32 -14.17 2.48
N ASP A 92 1.53 -14.71 2.63
CA ASP A 92 1.73 -16.14 2.81
C ASP A 92 1.49 -16.51 4.28
N GLU A 93 0.31 -17.06 4.55
CA GLU A 93 -0.11 -17.44 5.88
C GLU A 93 0.56 -18.74 6.38
N GLN A 94 1.22 -19.49 5.49
CA GLN A 94 1.90 -20.75 5.83
C GLN A 94 3.39 -20.56 6.14
N SER A 95 3.95 -19.40 5.80
CA SER A 95 5.33 -19.08 6.11
C SER A 95 5.55 -18.75 7.59
N ASP A 96 6.67 -19.14 8.12
CA ASP A 96 7.15 -18.80 9.47
C ASP A 96 8.29 -17.77 9.46
N ARG A 97 8.69 -17.28 8.28
CA ARG A 97 9.78 -16.33 8.09
C ARG A 97 9.43 -14.95 8.64
N PRO A 98 10.40 -14.19 9.17
CA PRO A 98 10.21 -12.76 9.46
C PRO A 98 9.73 -12.00 8.23
N MET A 99 8.82 -11.04 8.44
CA MET A 99 8.22 -10.26 7.36
C MET A 99 8.82 -8.86 7.27
N ILE A 100 9.18 -8.47 6.06
CA ILE A 100 9.57 -7.11 5.71
C ILE A 100 8.46 -6.52 4.83
N PHE A 101 7.84 -5.45 5.29
CA PHE A 101 6.93 -4.63 4.50
C PHE A 101 7.67 -3.38 4.04
N MET A 102 7.66 -3.10 2.73
CA MET A 102 8.31 -1.92 2.17
C MET A 102 7.33 -1.15 1.28
N GLY A 103 6.93 0.03 1.73
CA GLY A 103 5.99 0.90 1.01
C GLY A 103 6.64 2.17 0.48
N GLY A 104 6.24 2.61 -0.70
CA GLY A 104 6.55 3.94 -1.25
C GLY A 104 5.29 4.79 -1.40
N GLY A 105 5.23 5.94 -0.71
CA GLY A 105 4.04 6.81 -0.78
C GLY A 105 2.75 6.06 -0.43
N THR A 106 1.77 6.05 -1.34
CA THR A 106 0.52 5.32 -1.16
C THR A 106 0.65 3.79 -1.30
N GLY A 107 1.85 3.26 -1.56
CA GLY A 107 2.15 1.84 -1.38
C GLY A 107 1.92 1.35 0.05
N PHE A 108 1.81 2.26 1.01
CA PHE A 108 1.36 1.97 2.37
C PHE A 108 -0.05 1.36 2.40
N ALA A 109 -0.95 1.71 1.48
CA ALA A 109 -2.35 1.27 1.51
C ALA A 109 -2.52 -0.26 1.55
N PRO A 110 -2.03 -1.06 0.58
CA PRO A 110 -2.17 -2.51 0.65
C PRO A 110 -1.40 -3.13 1.81
N LEU A 111 -0.26 -2.55 2.19
CA LEU A 111 0.54 -3.02 3.33
C LEU A 111 -0.17 -2.79 4.66
N LYS A 112 -0.91 -1.68 4.81
CA LYS A 112 -1.77 -1.43 5.97
C LYS A 112 -2.75 -2.58 6.17
N GLY A 113 -3.51 -2.95 5.15
CA GLY A 113 -4.44 -4.06 5.23
C GLY A 113 -3.78 -5.39 5.56
N GLN A 114 -2.60 -5.66 4.99
CA GLN A 114 -1.82 -6.88 5.28
C GLN A 114 -1.31 -6.93 6.72
N ILE A 115 -0.79 -5.82 7.24
CA ILE A 115 -0.29 -5.72 8.62
C ILE A 115 -1.43 -5.89 9.62
N GLU A 116 -2.56 -5.18 9.42
CA GLU A 116 -3.76 -5.32 10.25
C GLU A 116 -4.30 -6.75 10.24
N GLN A 117 -4.31 -7.42 9.08
CA GLN A 117 -4.68 -8.82 8.96
C GLN A 117 -3.72 -9.73 9.73
N ALA A 118 -2.42 -9.46 9.71
CA ALA A 118 -1.43 -10.22 10.46
C ALA A 118 -1.64 -10.08 11.98
N PHE A 119 -1.98 -8.88 12.47
CA PHE A 119 -2.33 -8.66 13.87
C PHE A 119 -3.60 -9.41 14.28
N GLU A 120 -4.67 -9.30 13.50
CA GLU A 120 -5.94 -10.00 13.75
C GLU A 120 -5.78 -11.53 13.77
N ALA A 121 -4.94 -12.06 12.88
CA ALA A 121 -4.62 -13.49 12.82
C ALA A 121 -3.67 -13.95 13.95
N GLY A 122 -3.22 -13.04 14.83
CA GLY A 122 -2.30 -13.37 15.92
C GLY A 122 -0.92 -13.81 15.45
N VAL A 123 -0.44 -13.31 14.31
CA VAL A 123 0.88 -13.64 13.78
C VAL A 123 1.97 -13.16 14.74
N SER A 124 2.81 -14.09 15.22
CA SER A 124 3.86 -13.83 16.20
C SER A 124 5.26 -13.65 15.61
N ARG A 125 5.45 -13.98 14.31
CA ARG A 125 6.73 -13.79 13.64
C ARG A 125 7.10 -12.30 13.56
N PRO A 126 8.40 -11.94 13.57
CA PRO A 126 8.84 -10.55 13.50
C PRO A 126 8.34 -9.86 12.23
N MET A 127 7.91 -8.62 12.37
CA MET A 127 7.43 -7.75 11.30
C MET A 127 8.12 -6.40 11.36
N VAL A 128 8.53 -5.87 10.22
CA VAL A 128 9.04 -4.50 10.11
C VAL A 128 8.44 -3.80 8.90
N LEU A 129 7.96 -2.58 9.10
CA LEU A 129 7.50 -1.71 8.01
C LEU A 129 8.54 -0.62 7.75
N TYR A 130 9.08 -0.60 6.54
CA TYR A 130 9.82 0.53 5.98
C TYR A 130 8.89 1.33 5.09
N TRP A 131 8.65 2.58 5.42
CA TRP A 131 7.79 3.46 4.62
C TRP A 131 8.59 4.63 4.08
N GLY A 132 8.88 4.59 2.77
CA GLY A 132 9.61 5.61 2.03
C GLY A 132 8.69 6.70 1.50
N VAL A 133 9.00 7.95 1.82
CA VAL A 133 8.35 9.15 1.28
C VAL A 133 9.39 10.25 1.06
N ARG A 134 9.01 11.36 0.42
CA ARG A 134 9.95 12.47 0.22
C ARG A 134 10.21 13.24 1.50
N ALA A 135 9.16 13.79 2.11
CA ALA A 135 9.24 14.62 3.30
C ALA A 135 8.30 14.11 4.39
N GLN A 136 8.47 14.57 5.61
CA GLN A 136 7.67 14.12 6.77
C GLN A 136 6.16 14.32 6.56
N ARG A 137 5.74 15.40 5.91
CA ARG A 137 4.33 15.67 5.59
C ARG A 137 3.67 14.61 4.70
N ASP A 138 4.48 13.82 3.98
CA ASP A 138 4.01 12.76 3.06
C ASP A 138 3.75 11.43 3.81
N LEU A 139 4.12 11.34 5.09
CA LEU A 139 3.71 10.27 6.01
C LEU A 139 2.26 10.52 6.49
N TYR A 140 1.31 10.45 5.57
CA TYR A 140 -0.08 10.91 5.75
C TYR A 140 -0.88 10.18 6.85
N MET A 141 -0.38 9.07 7.36
CA MET A 141 -0.90 8.30 8.52
C MET A 141 0.26 7.82 9.40
N GLY A 142 1.34 8.58 9.55
CA GLY A 142 2.55 8.15 10.25
C GLY A 142 2.33 7.75 11.70
N GLU A 143 1.36 8.35 12.38
CA GLU A 143 1.00 8.02 13.77
C GLU A 143 0.47 6.58 13.91
N LEU A 144 -0.18 6.03 12.87
CA LEU A 144 -0.76 4.69 12.93
C LEU A 144 0.30 3.59 13.05
N PRO A 145 1.36 3.52 12.22
CA PRO A 145 2.43 2.55 12.42
C PRO A 145 3.24 2.77 13.71
N GLU A 146 3.33 3.99 14.22
CA GLU A 146 3.93 4.28 15.54
C GLU A 146 3.09 3.67 16.66
N GLN A 147 1.76 3.80 16.58
CA GLN A 147 0.84 3.16 17.50
C GLN A 147 0.99 1.63 17.46
N TRP A 148 0.98 1.01 16.27
CA TRP A 148 1.19 -0.44 16.13
C TRP A 148 2.51 -0.90 16.76
N ALA A 149 3.60 -0.14 16.58
CA ALA A 149 4.88 -0.47 17.19
C ALA A 149 4.86 -0.40 18.72
N SER A 150 3.98 0.43 19.30
CA SER A 150 3.79 0.49 20.75
C SER A 150 2.91 -0.65 21.31
N GLU A 151 1.98 -1.16 20.50
CA GLU A 151 1.00 -2.17 20.89
C GLU A 151 1.47 -3.60 20.61
N HIS A 152 2.32 -3.81 19.59
CA HIS A 152 2.76 -5.12 19.13
C HIS A 152 4.28 -5.28 19.24
N ALA A 153 4.73 -6.03 20.22
CA ALA A 153 6.17 -6.22 20.50
C ALA A 153 6.97 -6.86 19.34
N ASN A 154 6.30 -7.56 18.43
CA ASN A 154 6.90 -8.17 17.24
C ASN A 154 6.84 -7.28 16.00
N PHE A 155 6.37 -6.03 16.12
CA PHE A 155 6.28 -5.08 15.01
C PHE A 155 7.22 -3.88 15.22
N ARG A 156 7.86 -3.45 14.15
CA ARG A 156 8.74 -2.27 14.11
C ARG A 156 8.37 -1.38 12.92
N PHE A 157 8.43 -0.07 13.12
CA PHE A 157 8.24 0.94 12.08
C PHE A 157 9.50 1.73 11.82
N VAL A 158 9.86 1.90 10.54
CA VAL A 158 11.02 2.67 10.07
C VAL A 158 10.58 3.61 8.96
N PRO A 159 10.24 4.87 9.27
CA PRO A 159 10.02 5.88 8.25
C PRO A 159 11.34 6.29 7.61
N VAL A 160 11.35 6.44 6.26
CA VAL A 160 12.53 6.80 5.48
C VAL A 160 12.21 7.98 4.59
N LEU A 161 12.95 9.09 4.74
CA LEU A 161 12.73 10.30 3.94
C LEU A 161 13.86 10.48 2.91
N SER A 162 13.50 10.67 1.63
CA SER A 162 14.48 10.97 0.58
C SER A 162 14.86 12.45 0.52
N GLU A 163 13.98 13.34 0.96
CA GLU A 163 14.15 14.80 0.96
C GLU A 163 13.72 15.35 2.36
N PRO A 164 14.47 15.03 3.43
CA PRO A 164 14.07 15.36 4.78
C PRO A 164 14.14 16.86 5.06
N ASP A 165 13.21 17.36 5.87
CA ASP A 165 13.27 18.70 6.43
C ASP A 165 14.39 18.86 7.46
N ALA A 166 14.81 20.12 7.72
CA ALA A 166 15.94 20.48 8.59
C ALA A 166 15.72 20.12 10.06
N GLY A 167 15.27 19.18 10.54
CA GLY A 167 15.00 18.71 11.93
C GLY A 167 14.73 17.22 12.01
N TRP A 168 14.70 16.57 10.85
CA TRP A 168 14.47 15.15 10.79
C TRP A 168 15.63 14.38 11.44
N GLN A 169 15.31 13.45 12.35
CA GLN A 169 16.28 12.62 13.07
C GLN A 169 16.19 11.15 12.67
N GLY A 170 15.24 10.78 11.80
CA GLY A 170 15.04 9.41 11.35
C GLY A 170 15.92 9.03 10.15
N ARG A 171 15.59 7.92 9.52
CA ARG A 171 16.30 7.42 8.33
C ARG A 171 16.13 8.35 7.14
N THR A 172 17.19 8.47 6.32
CA THR A 172 17.21 9.27 5.10
C THR A 172 17.68 8.42 3.92
N GLY A 173 17.37 8.86 2.70
CA GLY A 173 17.76 8.19 1.46
C GLY A 173 16.65 7.31 0.87
N TRP A 174 17.06 6.29 0.12
CA TRP A 174 16.12 5.39 -0.53
C TRP A 174 15.67 4.27 0.42
N VAL A 175 14.38 3.97 0.39
CA VAL A 175 13.77 3.01 1.32
C VAL A 175 14.37 1.59 1.19
N HIS A 176 14.72 1.14 -0.01
CA HIS A 176 15.34 -0.16 -0.21
C HIS A 176 16.79 -0.23 0.31
N GLU A 177 17.51 0.89 0.27
CA GLU A 177 18.85 0.99 0.86
C GLU A 177 18.77 0.88 2.39
N ALA A 178 17.79 1.57 3.01
CA ALA A 178 17.56 1.48 4.44
C ALA A 178 17.23 0.04 4.90
N VAL A 179 16.49 -0.72 4.09
CA VAL A 179 16.25 -2.16 4.35
C VAL A 179 17.57 -2.92 4.37
N LEU A 180 18.43 -2.74 3.36
CA LEU A 180 19.69 -3.47 3.23
C LEU A 180 20.74 -3.07 4.28
N GLU A 181 20.73 -1.80 4.72
CA GLU A 181 21.56 -1.37 5.84
C GLU A 181 21.22 -2.06 7.15
N ASP A 182 19.93 -2.26 7.41
CA ASP A 182 19.46 -2.92 8.63
C ASP A 182 19.49 -4.45 8.51
N ILE A 183 19.22 -4.98 7.32
CA ILE A 183 19.07 -6.42 7.05
C ILE A 183 19.87 -6.77 5.78
N PRO A 184 21.19 -6.94 5.89
CA PRO A 184 22.05 -7.18 4.72
C PRO A 184 21.88 -8.57 4.08
N ASP A 185 21.32 -9.53 4.81
CA ASP A 185 20.99 -10.88 4.32
C ASP A 185 19.48 -11.10 4.38
N LEU A 186 18.84 -11.17 3.21
CA LEU A 186 17.42 -11.34 3.06
C LEU A 186 16.99 -12.80 2.80
N SER A 187 17.91 -13.74 2.81
CA SER A 187 17.68 -15.14 2.40
C SER A 187 16.62 -15.88 3.24
N ASN A 188 16.34 -15.41 4.45
CA ASN A 188 15.37 -16.01 5.37
C ASN A 188 14.19 -15.09 5.72
N HIS A 189 13.80 -14.21 4.81
CA HIS A 189 12.69 -13.28 5.02
C HIS A 189 11.61 -13.45 3.96
N ASP A 190 10.38 -13.07 4.30
CA ASP A 190 9.32 -12.76 3.34
C ASP A 190 9.28 -11.24 3.14
N LEU A 191 9.27 -10.81 1.90
CA LEU A 191 9.17 -9.40 1.53
C LEU A 191 7.83 -9.12 0.87
N TYR A 192 7.16 -8.07 1.34
CA TYR A 192 5.95 -7.51 0.75
C TYR A 192 6.21 -6.05 0.43
N MET A 193 6.27 -5.68 -0.85
CA MET A 193 6.55 -4.31 -1.25
C MET A 193 5.51 -3.76 -2.22
N ALA A 194 5.15 -2.49 -2.03
CA ALA A 194 4.21 -1.81 -2.90
C ALA A 194 4.58 -0.34 -3.10
N GLY A 195 4.35 0.19 -4.30
CA GLY A 195 4.58 1.58 -4.60
C GLY A 195 4.99 1.85 -6.05
N PRO A 196 5.64 3.01 -6.31
CA PRO A 196 6.01 3.43 -7.67
C PRO A 196 6.93 2.44 -8.38
N PRO A 197 6.71 2.20 -9.70
CA PRO A 197 7.52 1.26 -10.47
C PRO A 197 9.04 1.45 -10.36
N PRO A 198 9.60 2.66 -10.39
CA PRO A 198 11.06 2.83 -10.25
C PRO A 198 11.59 2.31 -8.90
N MET A 199 10.85 2.53 -7.81
CA MET A 199 11.20 2.01 -6.48
C MET A 199 11.17 0.49 -6.45
N VAL A 200 10.09 -0.11 -6.95
CA VAL A 200 9.92 -1.57 -6.97
C VAL A 200 11.01 -2.22 -7.83
N MET A 201 11.34 -1.65 -9.00
CA MET A 201 12.38 -2.17 -9.88
C MET A 201 13.77 -2.12 -9.23
N ALA A 202 14.13 -0.99 -8.60
CA ALA A 202 15.41 -0.84 -7.91
C ALA A 202 15.53 -1.81 -6.73
N ALA A 203 14.47 -1.92 -5.93
CA ALA A 203 14.41 -2.82 -4.79
C ALA A 203 14.53 -4.30 -5.20
N ARG A 204 13.83 -4.72 -6.25
CA ARG A 204 13.89 -6.11 -6.74
C ARG A 204 15.30 -6.54 -7.11
N ALA A 205 16.03 -5.68 -7.83
CA ALA A 205 17.41 -5.96 -8.21
C ALA A 205 18.31 -6.06 -6.97
N ALA A 206 18.27 -5.06 -6.10
CA ALA A 206 19.11 -4.98 -4.91
C ALA A 206 18.82 -6.12 -3.91
N PHE A 207 17.55 -6.49 -3.73
CA PHE A 207 17.17 -7.56 -2.79
C PHE A 207 17.49 -8.95 -3.32
N ALA A 208 17.41 -9.19 -4.64
CA ALA A 208 17.89 -10.42 -5.25
C ALA A 208 19.40 -10.60 -5.03
N ASP A 209 20.18 -9.53 -5.19
CA ASP A 209 21.63 -9.54 -4.93
C ASP A 209 21.94 -9.79 -3.43
N ALA A 210 21.05 -9.39 -2.52
CA ALA A 210 21.12 -9.65 -1.07
C ALA A 210 20.54 -11.02 -0.65
N GLY A 211 20.32 -11.93 -1.62
CA GLY A 211 19.92 -13.29 -1.37
C GLY A 211 18.43 -13.55 -1.19
N MET A 212 17.56 -12.55 -1.44
CA MET A 212 16.10 -12.73 -1.37
C MET A 212 15.63 -13.75 -2.40
N PRO A 213 15.02 -14.89 -1.99
CA PRO A 213 14.47 -15.84 -2.93
C PRO A 213 13.25 -15.25 -3.68
N ALA A 214 13.16 -15.51 -4.98
CA ALA A 214 12.11 -14.92 -5.83
C ALA A 214 10.68 -15.29 -5.36
N GLU A 215 10.49 -16.51 -4.84
CA GLU A 215 9.22 -17.00 -4.30
C GLU A 215 8.80 -16.33 -2.99
N HIS A 216 9.73 -15.68 -2.29
CA HIS A 216 9.48 -14.93 -1.06
C HIS A 216 9.47 -13.41 -1.27
N MET A 217 9.59 -12.96 -2.52
CA MET A 217 9.55 -11.56 -2.93
C MET A 217 8.19 -11.23 -3.56
N HIS A 218 7.27 -10.75 -2.75
CA HIS A 218 5.92 -10.36 -3.18
C HIS A 218 5.88 -8.84 -3.42
N TYR A 219 5.32 -8.40 -4.54
CA TYR A 219 5.25 -6.97 -4.85
C TYR A 219 4.04 -6.57 -5.67
N ASP A 220 3.63 -5.32 -5.49
CA ASP A 220 2.61 -4.62 -6.27
C ASP A 220 3.20 -3.32 -6.80
N SER A 221 3.43 -3.25 -8.11
CA SER A 221 3.95 -2.08 -8.79
C SER A 221 2.79 -1.22 -9.28
N PHE A 222 2.72 0.00 -8.82
CA PHE A 222 1.67 0.94 -9.20
C PHE A 222 1.95 1.53 -10.58
N ASP A 223 1.68 0.75 -11.62
CA ASP A 223 1.71 1.27 -12.99
C ASP A 223 0.57 2.29 -13.13
N TYR A 224 0.93 3.57 -13.11
CA TYR A 224 -0.01 4.62 -13.47
C TYR A 224 -0.44 4.38 -14.92
N ALA A 225 -1.66 3.88 -15.09
CA ALA A 225 -2.24 3.71 -16.40
C ALA A 225 -2.25 5.08 -17.08
N ALA A 226 -1.35 5.31 -18.03
CA ALA A 226 -1.58 6.31 -19.04
C ALA A 226 -2.97 6.06 -19.60
N ASP A 227 -3.72 7.10 -19.98
CA ASP A 227 -5.11 7.04 -20.47
C ASP A 227 -5.25 6.07 -21.66
N SER A 228 -5.06 4.78 -21.41
CA SER A 228 -5.16 3.73 -22.39
C SER A 228 -6.60 3.23 -22.43
N PRO A 229 -7.23 3.12 -23.62
CA PRO A 229 -8.56 2.53 -23.76
C PRO A 229 -8.53 1.07 -23.25
N ALA A 230 -9.64 0.64 -22.66
CA ALA A 230 -9.82 -0.72 -22.18
C ALA A 230 -9.39 -1.74 -23.25
N LYS A 231 -8.56 -2.70 -22.89
CA LYS A 231 -8.36 -3.89 -23.73
C LYS A 231 -9.71 -4.58 -23.84
N SER A 232 -10.22 -4.69 -25.07
CA SER A 232 -11.38 -5.52 -25.37
C SER A 232 -11.11 -6.94 -24.85
N ALA A 233 -11.99 -7.46 -24.02
CA ALA A 233 -11.97 -8.87 -23.64
C ALA A 233 -12.35 -9.66 -24.90
N ASP A 234 -11.40 -10.39 -25.43
CA ASP A 234 -11.62 -11.54 -26.32
C ASP A 234 -11.72 -12.81 -25.48
#